data_b8849362c8f15772b88955648e05b599
#
_entry.id   b8849362c8f15772b88955648e05b599
#
_cell.length_a   1.000
_cell.length_b   1.000
_cell.length_c   1.000
_cell.angle_alpha   90.00
_cell.angle_beta   90.00
_cell.angle_gamma   90.00
#
_symmetry.space_group_name_H-M   'P 1'
#
loop_
_entity.id
_entity.type
_entity.pdbx_description
1 polymer ?
#
loop_
_entity_poly.entity_id
_entity_poly.type
_entity_poly.pdbx_seq_one_letter_code
_entity_poly.pdbx_strand_id
1 'polypeptide(L)'
;MTTALPYWRLSGFYFFYFALLGATAPFFALYFDHLGFSAARIGELVAIPMLMRCVAPNLWGWLGDATGRRLTIVRLGALCTLASFALIFVSQSYAWLALVMALHAFFWHAVLPQFEVITLAHLRDQAARYSRLRLWGSIGFIVTVVGLGQLFERVSLDAYPWALILIMGGIVLGSLWVPNAQPAHREETAAHGGFLAQLRRPGVLAFYVCVALMQLSHGPYYTFISIHLEALGYERGLIGQLWALGVVAEILLFLVIPRLLVRCSLRQVLLASFLLAALRWLLLGNLADHLGVLLFAQVLHAATFGSFHVAAIHFVQRSFGARQQGQGQALYASLSGVGGALGALYSGYCWTALGPAWTFGLASLAALAAACVTAIRLKEERP
;
A
#
# COMPACT_ATOMS: atom_id res chain seq x y z
N MET A 1 18.70 -28.44 17.75
CA MET A 1 17.24 -28.59 17.84
C MET A 1 16.61 -27.67 16.83
N THR A 2 16.03 -28.18 15.76
CA THR A 2 15.28 -27.39 14.76
C THR A 2 13.95 -26.99 15.42
N THR A 3 13.85 -25.77 15.93
CA THR A 3 12.58 -25.26 16.42
C THR A 3 11.58 -25.25 15.28
N ALA A 4 10.44 -25.89 15.46
CA ALA A 4 9.36 -25.92 14.46
C ALA A 4 8.96 -24.46 14.08
N LEU A 5 8.68 -24.22 12.80
CA LEU A 5 8.24 -22.92 12.30
C LEU A 5 7.00 -22.45 13.10
N PRO A 6 7.03 -21.29 13.74
CA PRO A 6 5.89 -20.76 14.50
C PRO A 6 4.79 -20.22 13.55
N TYR A 7 4.28 -21.09 12.66
CA TYR A 7 3.41 -20.76 11.54
C TYR A 7 2.23 -19.88 11.95
N TRP A 8 1.44 -20.31 12.93
CA TRP A 8 0.22 -19.60 13.33
C TRP A 8 0.50 -18.24 14.01
N ARG A 9 1.64 -18.12 14.72
CA ARG A 9 2.04 -16.88 15.37
C ARG A 9 2.45 -15.83 14.32
N LEU A 10 3.19 -16.24 13.30
CA LEU A 10 3.57 -15.39 12.17
C LEU A 10 2.34 -15.03 11.32
N SER A 11 1.51 -16.02 10.99
CA SER A 11 0.27 -15.82 10.21
C SER A 11 -0.70 -14.88 10.88
N GLY A 12 -0.92 -15.03 12.20
CA GLY A 12 -1.81 -14.17 12.99
C GLY A 12 -1.35 -12.72 13.00
N PHE A 13 -0.03 -12.49 13.06
CA PHE A 13 0.50 -11.13 12.96
C PHE A 13 0.21 -10.52 11.57
N TYR A 14 0.47 -11.25 10.47
CA TYR A 14 0.13 -10.77 9.12
C TYR A 14 -1.36 -10.51 8.97
N PHE A 15 -2.22 -11.38 9.52
CA PHE A 15 -3.65 -11.20 9.51
C PHE A 15 -4.04 -9.83 10.10
N PHE A 16 -3.67 -9.54 11.34
CA PHE A 16 -4.05 -8.29 12.00
C PHE A 16 -3.37 -7.06 11.37
N TYR A 17 -2.12 -7.18 10.92
CA TYR A 17 -1.44 -6.07 10.26
C TYR A 17 -2.17 -5.63 8.99
N PHE A 18 -2.59 -6.58 8.16
CA PHE A 18 -3.33 -6.28 6.93
C PHE A 18 -4.83 -6.07 7.16
N ALA A 19 -5.38 -6.55 8.27
CA ALA A 19 -6.69 -6.15 8.76
C ALA A 19 -6.75 -4.64 9.01
N LEU A 20 -5.70 -4.06 9.60
CA LEU A 20 -5.60 -2.61 9.77
C LEU A 20 -5.59 -1.89 8.42
N LEU A 21 -4.88 -2.40 7.42
CA LEU A 21 -4.91 -1.84 6.07
C LEU A 21 -6.32 -1.95 5.44
N GLY A 22 -7.02 -3.07 5.64
CA GLY A 22 -8.40 -3.27 5.21
C GLY A 22 -9.41 -2.34 5.91
N ALA A 23 -9.09 -1.91 7.13
CA ALA A 23 -9.89 -0.92 7.86
C ALA A 23 -9.58 0.52 7.40
N THR A 24 -8.31 0.83 7.11
CA THR A 24 -7.89 2.20 6.81
C THR A 24 -8.13 2.59 5.35
N ALA A 25 -7.80 1.72 4.38
CA ALA A 25 -7.88 2.06 2.97
C ALA A 25 -9.27 2.52 2.51
N PRO A 26 -10.38 1.82 2.83
CA PRO A 26 -11.72 2.23 2.40
C PRO A 26 -12.40 3.23 3.33
N PHE A 27 -12.09 3.21 4.64
CA PHE A 27 -12.94 3.89 5.62
C PHE A 27 -12.30 5.13 6.27
N PHE A 28 -11.00 5.39 6.14
CA PHE A 28 -10.37 6.57 6.72
C PHE A 28 -10.94 7.87 6.17
N ALA A 29 -10.99 7.98 4.85
CA ALA A 29 -11.53 9.17 4.20
C ALA A 29 -13.04 9.34 4.50
N LEU A 30 -13.81 8.24 4.50
CA LEU A 30 -15.22 8.25 4.91
C LEU A 30 -15.41 8.74 6.34
N TYR A 31 -14.55 8.34 7.27
CA TYR A 31 -14.60 8.82 8.65
C TYR A 31 -14.32 10.32 8.74
N PHE A 32 -13.34 10.83 8.01
CA PHE A 32 -13.07 12.27 7.99
C PHE A 32 -14.18 13.08 7.32
N ASP A 33 -14.82 12.53 6.29
CA ASP A 33 -16.01 13.11 5.67
C ASP A 33 -17.19 13.14 6.66
N HIS A 34 -17.42 12.05 7.41
CA HIS A 34 -18.41 11.96 8.48
C HIS A 34 -18.17 13.01 9.59
N LEU A 35 -16.92 13.36 9.89
CA LEU A 35 -16.57 14.44 10.80
C LEU A 35 -16.77 15.85 10.21
N GLY A 36 -17.18 15.96 8.94
CA GLY A 36 -17.46 17.22 8.26
C GLY A 36 -16.22 17.94 7.71
N PHE A 37 -15.11 17.24 7.52
CA PHE A 37 -13.94 17.84 6.88
C PHE A 37 -14.16 18.05 5.39
N SER A 38 -13.69 19.19 4.86
CA SER A 38 -13.68 19.42 3.43
C SER A 38 -12.77 18.44 2.69
N ALA A 39 -13.05 18.18 1.41
CA ALA A 39 -12.27 17.28 0.58
C ALA A 39 -10.77 17.65 0.57
N ALA A 40 -10.41 18.94 0.57
CA ALA A 40 -9.03 19.39 0.67
C ALA A 40 -8.34 18.90 1.96
N ARG A 41 -9.01 19.07 3.11
CA ARG A 41 -8.49 18.59 4.40
C ARG A 41 -8.42 17.06 4.49
N ILE A 42 -9.38 16.35 3.89
CA ILE A 42 -9.32 14.88 3.78
C ILE A 42 -8.10 14.47 2.96
N GLY A 43 -7.88 15.10 1.81
CA GLY A 43 -6.69 14.84 0.98
C GLY A 43 -5.38 15.08 1.72
N GLU A 44 -5.28 16.17 2.50
CA GLU A 44 -4.12 16.48 3.33
C GLU A 44 -3.91 15.43 4.43
N LEU A 45 -4.96 15.05 5.17
CA LEU A 45 -4.87 14.04 6.23
C LEU A 45 -4.47 12.66 5.68
N VAL A 46 -4.96 12.27 4.50
CA VAL A 46 -4.60 11.00 3.84
C VAL A 46 -3.17 11.06 3.26
N ALA A 47 -2.68 12.22 2.85
CA ALA A 47 -1.31 12.40 2.36
C ALA A 47 -0.26 12.19 3.45
N ILE A 48 -0.56 12.52 4.71
CA ILE A 48 0.39 12.41 5.84
C ILE A 48 0.94 10.99 6.01
N PRO A 49 0.13 9.93 6.12
CA PRO A 49 0.61 8.55 6.18
C PRO A 49 1.48 8.15 4.98
N MET A 50 1.15 8.63 3.78
CA MET A 50 1.91 8.36 2.57
C MET A 50 3.31 8.99 2.63
N LEU A 51 3.44 10.20 3.16
CA LEU A 51 4.73 10.87 3.41
C LEU A 51 5.54 10.15 4.48
N MET A 52 4.91 9.69 5.55
CA MET A 52 5.61 8.92 6.60
C MET A 52 6.18 7.62 6.05
N ARG A 53 5.56 7.01 5.05
CA ARG A 53 6.08 5.84 4.34
C ARG A 53 7.44 6.11 3.64
N CYS A 54 7.75 7.35 3.31
CA CYS A 54 9.03 7.71 2.71
C CYS A 54 10.18 7.75 3.74
N VAL A 55 9.89 8.12 4.98
CA VAL A 55 10.89 8.40 6.01
C VAL A 55 11.00 7.26 7.03
N ALA A 56 9.87 6.81 7.56
CA ALA A 56 9.84 5.90 8.69
C ALA A 56 10.54 4.55 8.43
N PRO A 57 10.32 3.84 7.30
CA PRO A 57 10.96 2.55 7.07
C PRO A 57 12.49 2.62 7.04
N ASN A 58 13.05 3.71 6.48
CA ASN A 58 14.50 3.91 6.40
C ASN A 58 15.11 4.14 7.78
N LEU A 59 14.50 4.99 8.60
CA LEU A 59 14.96 5.27 9.96
C LEU A 59 14.88 4.02 10.84
N TRP A 60 13.73 3.34 10.82
CA TRP A 60 13.52 2.14 11.61
C TRP A 60 14.35 0.94 11.09
N GLY A 61 14.60 0.87 9.78
CA GLY A 61 15.51 -0.09 9.17
C GLY A 61 16.93 0.10 9.70
N TRP A 62 17.43 1.31 9.63
CA TRP A 62 18.76 1.66 10.18
C TRP A 62 18.86 1.33 11.68
N LEU A 63 17.85 1.68 12.48
CA LEU A 63 17.83 1.36 13.90
C LEU A 63 17.83 -0.16 14.16
N GLY A 64 17.08 -0.91 13.32
CA GLY A 64 17.04 -2.38 13.38
C GLY A 64 18.38 -3.02 13.06
N ASP A 65 19.11 -2.48 12.07
CA ASP A 65 20.44 -2.93 11.69
C ASP A 65 21.47 -2.59 12.76
N ALA A 66 21.46 -1.35 13.25
CA ALA A 66 22.41 -0.86 14.26
C ALA A 66 22.27 -1.58 15.61
N THR A 67 21.02 -1.95 15.99
CA THR A 67 20.78 -2.55 17.31
C THR A 67 20.65 -4.07 17.31
N GLY A 68 20.35 -4.68 16.16
CA GLY A 68 20.00 -6.11 16.04
C GLY A 68 18.69 -6.50 16.73
N ARG A 69 17.97 -5.54 17.35
CA ARG A 69 16.78 -5.79 18.19
C ARG A 69 15.47 -5.63 17.42
N ARG A 70 15.37 -6.26 16.26
CA ARG A 70 14.21 -6.11 15.34
C ARG A 70 12.87 -6.43 15.99
N LEU A 71 12.77 -7.51 16.78
CA LEU A 71 11.53 -7.89 17.45
C LEU A 71 11.10 -6.85 18.50
N THR A 72 12.04 -6.23 19.19
CA THR A 72 11.77 -5.11 20.12
C THR A 72 11.19 -3.91 19.36
N ILE A 73 11.74 -3.59 18.18
CA ILE A 73 11.23 -2.52 17.32
C ILE A 73 9.80 -2.84 16.86
N VAL A 74 9.50 -4.09 16.46
CA VAL A 74 8.15 -4.51 16.08
C VAL A 74 7.17 -4.31 17.23
N ARG A 75 7.52 -4.75 18.45
CA ARG A 75 6.67 -4.63 19.64
C ARG A 75 6.44 -3.17 20.05
N LEU A 76 7.52 -2.38 20.13
CA LEU A 76 7.42 -0.96 20.45
C LEU A 76 6.68 -0.19 19.35
N GLY A 77 6.98 -0.47 18.08
CA GLY A 77 6.29 0.12 16.95
C GLY A 77 4.79 -0.18 16.98
N ALA A 78 4.38 -1.42 17.23
CA ALA A 78 2.97 -1.79 17.36
C ALA A 78 2.29 -1.09 18.53
N LEU A 79 2.94 -1.05 19.71
CA LEU A 79 2.40 -0.37 20.89
C LEU A 79 2.29 1.15 20.68
N CYS A 80 3.32 1.77 20.12
CA CYS A 80 3.31 3.21 19.82
C CYS A 80 2.29 3.55 18.73
N THR A 81 2.07 2.66 17.75
CA THR A 81 1.00 2.80 16.75
C THR A 81 -0.37 2.86 17.42
N LEU A 82 -0.66 1.93 18.31
CA LEU A 82 -1.90 1.89 19.09
C LEU A 82 -2.03 3.15 19.98
N ALA A 83 -0.99 3.46 20.77
CA ALA A 83 -1.02 4.58 21.70
C ALA A 83 -1.17 5.93 21.00
N SER A 84 -0.45 6.16 19.89
CA SER A 84 -0.57 7.40 19.11
C SER A 84 -1.93 7.51 18.42
N PHE A 85 -2.50 6.40 17.93
CA PHE A 85 -3.85 6.44 17.37
C PHE A 85 -4.92 6.69 18.42
N ALA A 86 -4.76 6.16 19.64
CA ALA A 86 -5.71 6.40 20.73
C ALA A 86 -5.86 7.90 21.07
N LEU A 87 -4.91 8.75 20.73
CA LEU A 87 -5.02 10.20 20.86
C LEU A 87 -6.14 10.80 19.99
N ILE A 88 -6.72 10.05 19.05
CA ILE A 88 -7.88 10.48 18.23
C ILE A 88 -9.10 10.82 19.12
N PHE A 89 -9.21 10.21 20.29
CA PHE A 89 -10.29 10.45 21.22
C PHE A 89 -10.15 11.76 22.04
N VAL A 90 -8.99 12.42 21.98
CA VAL A 90 -8.72 13.65 22.73
C VAL A 90 -9.33 14.86 22.03
N SER A 91 -9.22 14.92 20.69
CA SER A 91 -9.75 16.04 19.90
C SER A 91 -9.95 15.61 18.45
N GLN A 92 -10.99 16.17 17.83
CA GLN A 92 -11.29 16.01 16.42
C GLN A 92 -10.87 17.23 15.59
N SER A 93 -10.09 18.16 16.15
CA SER A 93 -9.58 19.29 15.39
C SER A 93 -8.60 18.83 14.32
N TYR A 94 -8.61 19.52 13.17
CA TYR A 94 -7.74 19.19 12.03
C TYR A 94 -6.26 19.05 12.40
N ALA A 95 -5.72 20.03 13.12
CA ALA A 95 -4.29 20.02 13.52
C ALA A 95 -3.96 18.83 14.44
N TRP A 96 -4.89 18.47 15.33
CA TRP A 96 -4.71 17.32 16.21
C TRP A 96 -4.76 16.01 15.43
N LEU A 97 -5.74 15.84 14.53
CA LEU A 97 -5.82 14.65 13.69
C LEU A 97 -4.60 14.53 12.76
N ALA A 98 -4.10 15.63 12.22
CA ALA A 98 -2.87 15.63 11.43
C ALA A 98 -1.66 15.11 12.23
N LEU A 99 -1.52 15.55 13.49
CA LEU A 99 -0.49 15.04 14.40
C LEU A 99 -0.68 13.55 14.69
N VAL A 100 -1.90 13.12 15.02
CA VAL A 100 -2.23 11.70 15.25
C VAL A 100 -1.89 10.85 14.03
N MET A 101 -2.27 11.30 12.82
CA MET A 101 -1.96 10.59 11.58
C MET A 101 -0.45 10.48 11.35
N ALA A 102 0.31 11.54 11.61
CA ALA A 102 1.76 11.53 11.46
C ALA A 102 2.43 10.55 12.43
N LEU A 103 2.09 10.61 13.72
CA LEU A 103 2.65 9.74 14.75
C LEU A 103 2.27 8.28 14.52
N HIS A 104 0.97 8.02 14.29
CA HIS A 104 0.45 6.68 13.99
C HIS A 104 1.18 6.06 12.79
N ALA A 105 1.24 6.76 11.68
CA ALA A 105 1.87 6.25 10.46
C ALA A 105 3.38 6.07 10.62
N PHE A 106 4.07 6.98 11.34
CA PHE A 106 5.49 6.87 11.61
C PHE A 106 5.83 5.56 12.33
N PHE A 107 5.07 5.20 13.35
CA PHE A 107 5.28 3.96 14.09
C PHE A 107 4.77 2.74 13.31
N TRP A 108 3.63 2.84 12.62
CA TRP A 108 3.09 1.72 11.85
C TRP A 108 4.01 1.27 10.72
N HIS A 109 4.62 2.21 9.99
CA HIS A 109 5.56 1.88 8.92
C HIS A 109 6.91 1.30 9.41
N ALA A 110 7.19 1.35 10.71
CA ALA A 110 8.31 0.64 11.32
C ALA A 110 8.11 -0.88 11.32
N VAL A 111 6.85 -1.31 11.50
CA VAL A 111 6.51 -2.66 11.97
C VAL A 111 6.70 -3.72 10.90
N LEU A 112 6.11 -3.55 9.71
CA LEU A 112 6.11 -4.59 8.68
C LEU A 112 7.51 -4.92 8.14
N PRO A 113 8.37 -3.95 7.77
CA PRO A 113 9.68 -4.29 7.23
C PRO A 113 10.55 -5.08 8.22
N GLN A 114 10.50 -4.74 9.51
CA GLN A 114 11.23 -5.47 10.55
C GLN A 114 10.65 -6.88 10.76
N PHE A 115 9.31 -7.00 10.69
CA PHE A 115 8.63 -8.28 10.83
C PHE A 115 8.91 -9.23 9.67
N GLU A 116 9.03 -8.71 8.46
CA GLU A 116 9.39 -9.51 7.27
C GLU A 116 10.80 -10.11 7.41
N VAL A 117 11.76 -9.35 7.91
CA VAL A 117 13.11 -9.88 8.20
C VAL A 117 13.06 -11.00 9.24
N ILE A 118 12.27 -10.84 10.32
CA ILE A 118 12.07 -11.88 11.34
C ILE A 118 11.42 -13.12 10.73
N THR A 119 10.39 -12.93 9.89
CA THR A 119 9.69 -14.02 9.20
C THR A 119 10.66 -14.83 8.33
N LEU A 120 11.47 -14.16 7.52
CA LEU A 120 12.47 -14.80 6.67
C LEU A 120 13.54 -15.52 7.49
N ALA A 121 13.95 -14.98 8.64
CA ALA A 121 14.88 -15.63 9.56
C ALA A 121 14.31 -16.94 10.14
N HIS A 122 12.99 -17.00 10.40
CA HIS A 122 12.32 -18.24 10.81
C HIS A 122 12.19 -19.26 9.68
N LEU A 123 11.99 -18.79 8.45
CA LEU A 123 11.83 -19.65 7.27
C LEU A 123 13.12 -20.32 6.81
N ARG A 124 14.28 -19.69 7.04
CA ARG A 124 15.58 -20.20 6.58
C ARG A 124 15.54 -20.67 5.12
N ASP A 125 15.75 -21.97 4.88
CA ASP A 125 15.76 -22.58 3.54
C ASP A 125 14.35 -22.83 2.98
N GLN A 126 13.29 -22.53 3.74
CA GLN A 126 11.89 -22.76 3.36
C GLN A 126 11.22 -21.48 2.79
N ALA A 127 11.98 -20.66 2.05
CA ALA A 127 11.48 -19.40 1.48
C ALA A 127 10.15 -19.55 0.69
N ALA A 128 9.93 -20.71 0.04
CA ALA A 128 8.68 -21.02 -0.64
C ALA A 128 7.42 -20.99 0.27
N ARG A 129 7.60 -21.14 1.58
CA ARG A 129 6.48 -21.02 2.54
C ARG A 129 6.11 -19.57 2.88
N TYR A 130 6.93 -18.58 2.49
CA TYR A 130 6.65 -17.17 2.74
C TYR A 130 5.29 -16.75 2.16
N SER A 131 4.99 -17.17 0.94
CA SER A 131 3.69 -16.86 0.29
C SER A 131 2.49 -17.36 1.09
N ARG A 132 2.60 -18.53 1.73
CA ARG A 132 1.52 -19.10 2.57
C ARG A 132 1.30 -18.29 3.85
N LEU A 133 2.37 -17.78 4.47
CA LEU A 133 2.28 -16.88 5.64
C LEU A 133 1.68 -15.53 5.23
N ARG A 134 2.16 -14.99 4.11
CA ARG A 134 1.72 -13.68 3.59
C ARG A 134 0.27 -13.66 3.13
N LEU A 135 -0.26 -14.82 2.67
CA LEU A 135 -1.67 -14.98 2.28
C LEU A 135 -2.63 -14.65 3.43
N TRP A 136 -2.25 -14.93 4.70
CA TRP A 136 -3.07 -14.55 5.86
C TRP A 136 -3.26 -13.04 5.97
N GLY A 137 -2.34 -12.24 5.46
CA GLY A 137 -2.54 -10.81 5.34
C GLY A 137 -3.66 -10.45 4.37
N SER A 138 -3.72 -11.06 3.20
CA SER A 138 -4.83 -10.84 2.26
C SER A 138 -6.18 -11.28 2.84
N ILE A 139 -6.20 -12.41 3.57
CA ILE A 139 -7.40 -12.87 4.28
C ILE A 139 -7.81 -11.83 5.35
N GLY A 140 -6.86 -11.33 6.14
CA GLY A 140 -7.12 -10.28 7.13
C GLY A 140 -7.71 -9.02 6.52
N PHE A 141 -7.14 -8.55 5.40
CA PHE A 141 -7.69 -7.42 4.65
C PHE A 141 -9.15 -7.68 4.22
N ILE A 142 -9.41 -8.79 3.52
CA ILE A 142 -10.74 -9.13 2.98
C ILE A 142 -11.77 -9.26 4.10
N VAL A 143 -11.45 -10.01 5.15
CA VAL A 143 -12.37 -10.20 6.30
C VAL A 143 -12.71 -8.87 6.95
N THR A 144 -11.71 -8.00 7.11
CA THR A 144 -11.92 -6.72 7.76
C THR A 144 -12.69 -5.74 6.89
N VAL A 145 -12.36 -5.60 5.61
CA VAL A 145 -13.06 -4.64 4.75
C VAL A 145 -14.53 -5.02 4.54
N VAL A 146 -14.82 -6.31 4.39
CA VAL A 146 -16.20 -6.80 4.29
C VAL A 146 -16.91 -6.69 5.65
N GLY A 147 -16.28 -7.12 6.74
CA GLY A 147 -16.86 -7.08 8.07
C GLY A 147 -17.16 -5.66 8.56
N LEU A 148 -16.23 -4.72 8.36
CA LEU A 148 -16.47 -3.31 8.72
C LEU A 148 -17.50 -2.64 7.80
N GLY A 149 -17.51 -2.97 6.51
CA GLY A 149 -18.56 -2.50 5.60
C GLY A 149 -19.95 -2.87 6.11
N GLN A 150 -20.17 -4.15 6.43
CA GLN A 150 -21.43 -4.63 7.00
C GLN A 150 -21.73 -4.04 8.40
N LEU A 151 -20.70 -3.82 9.21
CA LEU A 151 -20.86 -3.18 10.52
C LEU A 151 -21.36 -1.75 10.38
N PHE A 152 -20.74 -0.95 9.49
CA PHE A 152 -21.06 0.47 9.33
C PHE A 152 -22.33 0.74 8.52
N GLU A 153 -23.00 -0.28 8.00
CA GLU A 153 -24.39 -0.18 7.56
C GLU A 153 -25.37 -0.05 8.74
N ARG A 154 -25.03 -0.67 9.87
CA ARG A 154 -25.90 -0.80 11.05
C ARG A 154 -25.49 0.14 12.19
N VAL A 155 -24.23 0.54 12.24
CA VAL A 155 -23.62 1.32 13.29
C VAL A 155 -23.01 2.58 12.69
N SER A 156 -23.12 3.71 13.39
CA SER A 156 -22.49 4.97 12.98
C SER A 156 -20.97 4.82 12.80
N LEU A 157 -20.40 5.62 11.89
CA LEU A 157 -18.95 5.76 11.73
C LEU A 157 -18.23 6.29 12.98
N ASP A 158 -18.95 6.80 13.98
CA ASP A 158 -18.37 7.12 15.30
C ASP A 158 -17.72 5.90 15.98
N ALA A 159 -18.15 4.68 15.61
CA ALA A 159 -17.53 3.44 16.07
C ALA A 159 -16.20 3.10 15.36
N TYR A 160 -15.86 3.80 14.27
CA TYR A 160 -14.68 3.51 13.47
C TYR A 160 -13.36 3.56 14.24
N PRO A 161 -13.06 4.59 15.07
CA PRO A 161 -11.83 4.60 15.87
C PRO A 161 -11.72 3.40 16.81
N TRP A 162 -12.82 2.95 17.40
CA TRP A 162 -12.84 1.78 18.30
C TRP A 162 -12.52 0.49 17.54
N ALA A 163 -13.04 0.32 16.33
CA ALA A 163 -12.70 -0.82 15.48
C ALA A 163 -11.19 -0.87 15.17
N LEU A 164 -10.57 0.28 14.88
CA LEU A 164 -9.13 0.36 14.65
C LEU A 164 -8.33 0.02 15.91
N ILE A 165 -8.72 0.52 17.07
CA ILE A 165 -8.07 0.20 18.36
C ILE A 165 -8.09 -1.33 18.61
N LEU A 166 -9.21 -1.99 18.36
CA LEU A 166 -9.31 -3.45 18.52
C LEU A 166 -8.37 -4.20 17.56
N ILE A 167 -8.31 -3.78 16.29
CA ILE A 167 -7.40 -4.38 15.29
C ILE A 167 -5.94 -4.15 15.67
N MET A 168 -5.58 -2.93 16.08
CA MET A 168 -4.22 -2.61 16.55
C MET A 168 -3.86 -3.37 17.82
N GLY A 169 -4.81 -3.58 18.73
CA GLY A 169 -4.66 -4.48 19.87
C GLY A 169 -4.29 -5.91 19.44
N GLY A 170 -4.92 -6.40 18.38
CA GLY A 170 -4.55 -7.68 17.75
C GLY A 170 -3.13 -7.71 17.21
N ILE A 171 -2.64 -6.60 16.62
CA ILE A 171 -1.23 -6.47 16.17
C ILE A 171 -0.28 -6.53 17.36
N VAL A 172 -0.57 -5.78 18.43
CA VAL A 172 0.24 -5.78 19.66
C VAL A 172 0.31 -7.19 20.24
N LEU A 173 -0.82 -7.83 20.48
CA LEU A 173 -0.88 -9.20 21.01
C LEU A 173 -0.15 -10.19 20.11
N GLY A 174 -0.38 -10.12 18.78
CA GLY A 174 0.34 -10.93 17.81
C GLY A 174 1.85 -10.77 17.89
N SER A 175 2.33 -9.54 18.04
CA SER A 175 3.76 -9.24 18.18
C SER A 175 4.40 -9.84 19.43
N LEU A 176 3.64 -9.92 20.52
CA LEU A 176 4.11 -10.50 21.79
C LEU A 176 4.27 -12.03 21.70
N TRP A 177 3.44 -12.70 20.88
CA TRP A 177 3.47 -14.16 20.72
C TRP A 177 4.56 -14.65 19.76
N VAL A 178 5.10 -13.77 18.91
CA VAL A 178 6.16 -14.14 17.97
C VAL A 178 7.48 -14.33 18.73
N PRO A 179 8.16 -15.49 18.58
CA PRO A 179 9.47 -15.72 19.17
C PRO A 179 10.54 -14.93 18.42
N ASN A 180 11.66 -14.65 19.12
CA ASN A 180 12.78 -13.98 18.49
C ASN A 180 13.47 -14.92 17.48
N ALA A 181 13.85 -14.37 16.32
CA ALA A 181 14.73 -15.01 15.38
C ALA A 181 15.80 -14.00 14.94
N GLN A 182 17.05 -14.40 15.04
CA GLN A 182 18.14 -13.57 14.52
C GLN A 182 18.38 -13.97 13.06
N PRO A 183 18.41 -12.99 12.12
CA PRO A 183 18.86 -13.24 10.76
C PRO A 183 20.33 -13.72 10.82
N ALA A 184 20.68 -14.65 9.95
CA ALA A 184 22.10 -14.98 9.73
C ALA A 184 22.83 -13.68 9.38
N HIS A 185 23.99 -13.44 10.02
CA HIS A 185 24.82 -12.28 9.72
C HIS A 185 25.16 -12.31 8.23
N ARG A 186 24.57 -11.41 7.45
CA ARG A 186 25.06 -11.08 6.12
C ARG A 186 26.08 -9.98 6.35
N GLU A 187 27.33 -10.23 6.01
CA GLU A 187 28.33 -9.18 5.89
C GLU A 187 27.82 -8.20 4.81
N GLU A 188 27.30 -7.07 5.26
CA GLU A 188 27.03 -5.93 4.37
C GLU A 188 28.38 -5.33 4.01
N THR A 189 28.97 -5.80 2.93
CA THR A 189 30.06 -5.07 2.28
C THR A 189 29.46 -3.75 1.78
N ALA A 190 29.82 -2.68 2.46
CA ALA A 190 29.40 -1.32 2.12
C ALA A 190 29.63 -1.06 0.63
N ALA A 191 28.53 -0.85 -0.11
CA ALA A 191 28.59 -0.57 -1.54
C ALA A 191 28.97 0.90 -1.71
N HIS A 192 30.26 1.20 -1.78
CA HIS A 192 30.73 2.50 -2.19
C HIS A 192 30.79 2.57 -3.72
N GLY A 193 29.96 3.44 -4.31
CA GLY A 193 30.01 3.81 -5.73
C GLY A 193 29.15 2.96 -6.67
N GLY A 194 28.38 3.65 -7.51
CA GLY A 194 27.63 3.02 -8.61
C GLY A 194 26.13 3.26 -8.61
N PHE A 195 25.44 3.43 -7.46
CA PHE A 195 24.00 3.64 -7.42
C PHE A 195 23.55 4.90 -8.22
N LEU A 196 24.17 6.04 -7.99
CA LEU A 196 23.88 7.28 -8.70
C LEU A 196 24.17 7.18 -10.21
N ALA A 197 25.23 6.46 -10.59
CA ALA A 197 25.53 6.23 -12.00
C ALA A 197 24.44 5.37 -12.66
N GLN A 198 23.96 4.34 -11.96
CA GLN A 198 22.89 3.49 -12.43
C GLN A 198 21.55 4.27 -12.50
N LEU A 199 21.25 5.09 -11.50
CA LEU A 199 20.05 5.91 -11.45
C LEU A 199 20.01 6.95 -12.60
N ARG A 200 21.18 7.50 -13.01
CA ARG A 200 21.29 8.44 -14.12
C ARG A 200 21.06 7.83 -15.50
N ARG A 201 20.96 6.51 -15.62
CA ARG A 201 20.60 5.88 -16.90
C ARG A 201 19.18 6.30 -17.30
N PRO A 202 18.98 6.79 -18.54
CA PRO A 202 17.70 7.37 -18.94
C PRO A 202 16.49 6.45 -18.74
N GLY A 203 16.65 5.13 -18.97
CA GLY A 203 15.59 4.13 -18.75
C GLY A 203 15.26 3.93 -17.28
N VAL A 204 16.27 3.97 -16.38
CA VAL A 204 16.06 3.82 -14.93
C VAL A 204 15.38 5.05 -14.36
N LEU A 205 15.84 6.25 -14.74
CA LEU A 205 15.20 7.50 -14.30
C LEU A 205 13.75 7.58 -14.79
N ALA A 206 13.50 7.24 -16.06
CA ALA A 206 12.16 7.22 -16.63
C ALA A 206 11.24 6.23 -15.90
N PHE A 207 11.74 5.04 -15.53
CA PHE A 207 10.98 4.09 -14.73
C PHE A 207 10.55 4.68 -13.39
N TYR A 208 11.44 5.34 -12.65
CA TYR A 208 11.09 5.96 -11.37
C TYR A 208 10.10 7.12 -11.51
N VAL A 209 10.17 7.89 -12.59
CA VAL A 209 9.12 8.89 -12.92
C VAL A 209 7.78 8.19 -13.15
N CYS A 210 7.75 7.06 -13.87
CA CYS A 210 6.53 6.29 -14.08
C CYS A 210 5.97 5.72 -12.77
N VAL A 211 6.83 5.30 -11.83
CA VAL A 211 6.41 4.87 -10.48
C VAL A 211 5.68 6.01 -9.76
N ALA A 212 6.25 7.21 -9.74
CA ALA A 212 5.61 8.35 -9.09
C ALA A 212 4.29 8.73 -9.76
N LEU A 213 4.23 8.75 -11.10
CA LEU A 213 3.01 9.04 -11.87
C LEU A 213 1.91 7.99 -11.64
N MET A 214 2.27 6.70 -11.58
CA MET A 214 1.31 5.63 -11.31
C MET A 214 0.68 5.78 -9.93
N GLN A 215 1.49 6.05 -8.91
CA GLN A 215 0.99 6.24 -7.55
C GLN A 215 0.20 7.54 -7.41
N LEU A 216 0.60 8.61 -8.10
CA LEU A 216 -0.17 9.85 -8.18
C LEU A 216 -1.54 9.58 -8.82
N SER A 217 -1.60 8.77 -9.88
CA SER A 217 -2.86 8.42 -10.55
C SER A 217 -3.82 7.63 -9.66
N HIS A 218 -3.33 6.90 -8.66
CA HIS A 218 -4.14 6.17 -7.69
C HIS A 218 -4.72 7.06 -6.59
N GLY A 219 -4.33 8.33 -6.51
CA GLY A 219 -4.76 9.28 -5.46
C GLY A 219 -6.28 9.34 -5.28
N PRO A 220 -7.09 9.63 -6.31
CA PRO A 220 -8.54 9.72 -6.18
C PRO A 220 -9.17 8.41 -5.72
N TYR A 221 -8.63 7.27 -6.15
CA TYR A 221 -9.11 5.96 -5.76
C TYR A 221 -8.90 5.71 -4.27
N TYR A 222 -7.68 5.82 -3.77
CA TYR A 222 -7.39 5.55 -2.36
C TYR A 222 -7.94 6.60 -1.40
N THR A 223 -8.23 7.81 -1.88
CA THR A 223 -8.75 8.88 -1.02
C THR A 223 -10.28 9.00 -1.10
N PHE A 224 -10.87 8.96 -2.30
CA PHE A 224 -12.25 9.39 -2.49
C PHE A 224 -13.21 8.33 -3.05
N ILE A 225 -12.73 7.14 -3.47
CA ILE A 225 -13.64 6.17 -4.09
C ILE A 225 -14.80 5.77 -3.16
N SER A 226 -14.54 5.54 -1.87
CA SER A 226 -15.60 5.16 -0.93
C SER A 226 -16.59 6.27 -0.70
N ILE A 227 -16.15 7.54 -0.59
CA ILE A 227 -17.01 8.73 -0.50
C ILE A 227 -17.81 8.88 -1.79
N HIS A 228 -17.19 8.69 -2.96
CA HIS A 228 -17.87 8.77 -4.25
C HIS A 228 -18.98 7.73 -4.38
N LEU A 229 -18.73 6.50 -4.00
CA LEU A 229 -19.71 5.42 -4.06
C LEU A 229 -20.86 5.64 -3.07
N GLU A 230 -20.57 6.12 -1.84
CA GLU A 230 -21.60 6.47 -0.87
C GLU A 230 -22.50 7.63 -1.40
N ALA A 231 -21.90 8.63 -2.03
CA ALA A 231 -22.65 9.74 -2.67
C ALA A 231 -23.52 9.28 -3.86
N LEU A 232 -23.14 8.17 -4.54
CA LEU A 232 -23.95 7.52 -5.57
C LEU A 232 -25.04 6.59 -5.01
N GLY A 233 -25.15 6.48 -3.68
CA GLY A 233 -26.17 5.66 -3.01
C GLY A 233 -25.79 4.20 -2.78
N TYR A 234 -24.53 3.82 -2.95
CA TYR A 234 -24.07 2.48 -2.61
C TYR A 234 -23.94 2.31 -1.11
N GLU A 235 -24.43 1.20 -0.58
CA GLU A 235 -24.33 0.84 0.82
C GLU A 235 -22.88 0.50 1.21
N ARG A 236 -22.48 0.80 2.43
CA ARG A 236 -21.11 0.60 2.93
C ARG A 236 -20.66 -0.86 2.87
N GLY A 237 -21.58 -1.81 3.05
CA GLY A 237 -21.31 -3.23 2.89
C GLY A 237 -20.91 -3.60 1.46
N LEU A 238 -21.62 -3.05 0.46
CA LEU A 238 -21.25 -3.25 -0.93
C LEU A 238 -19.91 -2.57 -1.26
N ILE A 239 -19.65 -1.38 -0.72
CA ILE A 239 -18.35 -0.71 -0.85
C ILE A 239 -17.22 -1.61 -0.32
N GLY A 240 -17.40 -2.21 0.87
CA GLY A 240 -16.45 -3.17 1.43
C GLY A 240 -16.24 -4.39 0.53
N GLN A 241 -17.30 -4.94 -0.05
CA GLN A 241 -17.21 -6.08 -0.99
C GLN A 241 -16.47 -5.71 -2.29
N LEU A 242 -16.67 -4.49 -2.80
CA LEU A 242 -15.97 -3.99 -3.98
C LEU A 242 -14.45 -3.85 -3.75
N TRP A 243 -14.06 -3.38 -2.57
CA TRP A 243 -12.65 -3.37 -2.19
C TRP A 243 -12.08 -4.79 -2.07
N ALA A 244 -12.83 -5.72 -1.46
CA ALA A 244 -12.44 -7.13 -1.38
C ALA A 244 -12.29 -7.76 -2.77
N LEU A 245 -13.20 -7.46 -3.71
CA LEU A 245 -13.12 -7.95 -5.09
C LEU A 245 -11.80 -7.57 -5.76
N GLY A 246 -11.33 -6.33 -5.57
CA GLY A 246 -10.04 -5.89 -6.10
C GLY A 246 -8.89 -6.75 -5.58
N VAL A 247 -8.86 -7.04 -4.27
CA VAL A 247 -7.81 -7.87 -3.65
C VAL A 247 -7.94 -9.35 -4.05
N VAL A 248 -9.15 -9.88 -4.19
CA VAL A 248 -9.36 -11.24 -4.71
C VAL A 248 -8.82 -11.36 -6.16
N ALA A 249 -9.14 -10.39 -7.00
CA ALA A 249 -8.63 -10.34 -8.37
C ALA A 249 -7.08 -10.28 -8.41
N GLU A 250 -6.46 -9.53 -7.48
CA GLU A 250 -5.01 -9.47 -7.34
C GLU A 250 -4.41 -10.82 -6.92
N ILE A 251 -5.01 -11.52 -5.96
CA ILE A 251 -4.58 -12.88 -5.56
C ILE A 251 -4.63 -13.84 -6.75
N LEU A 252 -5.70 -13.81 -7.53
CA LEU A 252 -5.84 -14.63 -8.72
C LEU A 252 -4.79 -14.27 -9.79
N LEU A 253 -4.50 -12.98 -9.96
CA LEU A 253 -3.44 -12.52 -10.86
C LEU A 253 -2.09 -13.09 -10.44
N PHE A 254 -1.75 -13.10 -9.15
CA PHE A 254 -0.47 -13.62 -8.68
C PHE A 254 -0.25 -15.11 -8.97
N LEU A 255 -1.31 -15.89 -9.19
CA LEU A 255 -1.21 -17.27 -9.65
C LEU A 255 -0.82 -17.38 -11.12
N VAL A 256 -1.12 -16.36 -11.93
CA VAL A 256 -0.93 -16.35 -13.39
C VAL A 256 0.29 -15.52 -13.80
N ILE A 257 0.68 -14.52 -13.02
CA ILE A 257 1.73 -13.55 -13.36
C ILE A 257 3.07 -14.19 -13.75
N PRO A 258 3.55 -15.32 -13.16
CA PRO A 258 4.78 -15.97 -13.60
C PRO A 258 4.73 -16.41 -15.05
N ARG A 259 3.56 -16.93 -15.51
CA ARG A 259 3.36 -17.32 -16.92
C ARG A 259 3.32 -16.12 -17.85
N LEU A 260 2.76 -15.00 -17.38
CA LEU A 260 2.70 -13.75 -18.13
C LEU A 260 4.10 -13.17 -18.36
N LEU A 261 4.94 -13.14 -17.32
CA LEU A 261 6.31 -12.61 -17.39
C LEU A 261 7.28 -13.45 -18.23
N VAL A 262 6.95 -14.72 -18.51
CA VAL A 262 7.69 -15.54 -19.47
C VAL A 262 7.32 -15.17 -20.93
N ARG A 263 6.11 -14.66 -21.18
CA ARG A 263 5.60 -14.36 -22.52
C ARG A 263 5.68 -12.89 -22.88
N CYS A 264 5.65 -12.01 -21.91
CA CYS A 264 5.61 -10.55 -22.09
C CYS A 264 6.85 -9.90 -21.49
N SER A 265 7.42 -8.91 -22.17
CA SER A 265 8.49 -8.09 -21.64
C SER A 265 7.98 -7.22 -20.48
N LEU A 266 8.87 -6.81 -19.56
CA LEU A 266 8.51 -5.89 -18.46
C LEU A 266 7.92 -4.59 -19.00
N ARG A 267 8.43 -4.09 -20.14
CA ARG A 267 7.89 -2.91 -20.83
C ARG A 267 6.44 -3.10 -21.24
N GLN A 268 6.09 -4.25 -21.83
CA GLN A 268 4.72 -4.55 -22.25
C GLN A 268 3.77 -4.63 -21.03
N VAL A 269 4.19 -5.28 -19.94
CA VAL A 269 3.39 -5.37 -18.71
C VAL A 269 3.16 -3.99 -18.11
N LEU A 270 4.21 -3.15 -18.02
CA LEU A 270 4.09 -1.78 -17.52
C LEU A 270 3.15 -0.93 -18.39
N LEU A 271 3.31 -0.97 -19.72
CA LEU A 271 2.43 -0.26 -20.65
C LEU A 271 0.98 -0.68 -20.50
N ALA A 272 0.71 -1.99 -20.47
CA ALA A 272 -0.64 -2.51 -20.27
C ALA A 272 -1.22 -2.03 -18.92
N SER A 273 -0.42 -2.06 -17.85
CA SER A 273 -0.86 -1.58 -16.53
C SER A 273 -1.24 -0.09 -16.55
N PHE A 274 -0.46 0.77 -17.21
CA PHE A 274 -0.76 2.20 -17.32
C PHE A 274 -1.99 2.49 -18.17
N LEU A 275 -2.14 1.82 -19.32
CA LEU A 275 -3.29 2.00 -20.19
C LEU A 275 -4.58 1.51 -19.52
N LEU A 276 -4.53 0.36 -18.86
CA LEU A 276 -5.65 -0.17 -18.09
C LEU A 276 -5.97 0.72 -16.88
N ALA A 277 -4.95 1.35 -16.25
CA ALA A 277 -5.19 2.34 -15.20
C ALA A 277 -5.92 3.57 -15.75
N ALA A 278 -5.48 4.11 -16.89
CA ALA A 278 -6.15 5.24 -17.52
C ALA A 278 -7.61 4.93 -17.85
N LEU A 279 -7.90 3.75 -18.42
CA LEU A 279 -9.26 3.28 -18.66
C LEU A 279 -10.04 3.17 -17.35
N ARG A 280 -9.47 2.53 -16.34
CA ARG A 280 -10.10 2.32 -15.03
C ARG A 280 -10.53 3.63 -14.39
N TRP A 281 -9.67 4.66 -14.44
CA TRP A 281 -9.98 5.96 -13.87
C TRP A 281 -11.12 6.65 -14.61
N LEU A 282 -11.17 6.57 -15.94
CA LEU A 282 -12.30 7.11 -16.71
C LEU A 282 -13.60 6.39 -16.39
N LEU A 283 -13.58 5.07 -16.23
CA LEU A 283 -14.75 4.29 -15.83
C LEU A 283 -15.26 4.70 -14.44
N LEU A 284 -14.36 4.80 -13.45
CA LEU A 284 -14.72 5.16 -12.09
C LEU A 284 -15.20 6.61 -11.95
N GLY A 285 -14.64 7.52 -12.73
CA GLY A 285 -15.03 8.93 -12.69
C GLY A 285 -16.36 9.24 -13.37
N ASN A 286 -16.78 8.44 -14.37
CA ASN A 286 -17.92 8.80 -15.22
C ASN A 286 -19.06 7.77 -15.21
N LEU A 287 -18.80 6.51 -14.85
CA LEU A 287 -19.75 5.39 -14.99
C LEU A 287 -19.83 4.53 -13.71
N ALA A 288 -19.42 5.07 -12.56
CA ALA A 288 -19.44 4.33 -11.29
C ALA A 288 -20.86 4.07 -10.77
N ASP A 289 -21.86 4.77 -11.28
CA ASP A 289 -23.29 4.52 -11.04
C ASP A 289 -23.79 3.20 -11.63
N HIS A 290 -23.08 2.65 -12.63
CA HIS A 290 -23.39 1.37 -13.25
C HIS A 290 -22.61 0.24 -12.56
N LEU A 291 -23.29 -0.57 -11.76
CA LEU A 291 -22.67 -1.63 -10.96
C LEU A 291 -21.79 -2.58 -11.81
N GLY A 292 -22.22 -2.94 -13.03
CA GLY A 292 -21.44 -3.81 -13.91
C GLY A 292 -20.10 -3.20 -14.34
N VAL A 293 -20.08 -1.89 -14.62
CA VAL A 293 -18.87 -1.14 -14.94
C VAL A 293 -17.98 -1.04 -13.69
N LEU A 294 -18.57 -0.79 -12.55
CA LEU A 294 -17.86 -0.70 -11.27
C LEU A 294 -17.19 -2.04 -10.91
N LEU A 295 -17.89 -3.16 -11.05
CA LEU A 295 -17.33 -4.51 -10.84
C LEU A 295 -16.14 -4.76 -11.79
N PHE A 296 -16.28 -4.43 -13.07
CA PHE A 296 -15.20 -4.56 -14.04
C PHE A 296 -13.99 -3.67 -13.66
N ALA A 297 -14.23 -2.41 -13.29
CA ALA A 297 -13.18 -1.50 -12.84
C ALA A 297 -12.46 -2.00 -11.58
N GLN A 298 -13.17 -2.70 -10.68
CA GLN A 298 -12.53 -3.31 -9.51
C GLN A 298 -11.68 -4.54 -9.87
N VAL A 299 -12.10 -5.35 -10.83
CA VAL A 299 -11.25 -6.46 -11.34
C VAL A 299 -9.98 -5.92 -12.01
N LEU A 300 -10.06 -4.79 -12.73
CA LEU A 300 -8.91 -4.12 -13.31
C LEU A 300 -7.86 -3.69 -12.27
N HIS A 301 -8.21 -3.61 -10.98
CA HIS A 301 -7.26 -3.35 -9.88
C HIS A 301 -6.06 -4.30 -9.93
N ALA A 302 -6.30 -5.58 -10.17
CA ALA A 302 -5.25 -6.58 -10.30
C ALA A 302 -4.22 -6.21 -11.38
N ALA A 303 -4.68 -5.77 -12.55
CA ALA A 303 -3.79 -5.37 -13.64
C ALA A 303 -3.11 -4.01 -13.38
N THR A 304 -3.79 -3.06 -12.74
CA THR A 304 -3.27 -1.70 -12.54
C THR A 304 -2.36 -1.61 -11.31
N PHE A 305 -2.56 -2.43 -10.31
CA PHE A 305 -1.75 -2.48 -9.09
C PHE A 305 -0.86 -3.72 -9.03
N GLY A 306 -1.45 -4.93 -9.09
CA GLY A 306 -0.73 -6.19 -8.91
C GLY A 306 0.34 -6.43 -9.98
N SER A 307 -0.02 -6.38 -11.28
CA SER A 307 0.95 -6.61 -12.37
C SER A 307 1.99 -5.50 -12.44
N PHE A 308 1.60 -4.23 -12.22
CA PHE A 308 2.54 -3.11 -12.13
C PHE A 308 3.56 -3.33 -11.02
N HIS A 309 3.11 -3.69 -9.81
CA HIS A 309 4.00 -3.91 -8.66
C HIS A 309 5.03 -5.01 -8.93
N VAL A 310 4.58 -6.16 -9.45
CA VAL A 310 5.49 -7.26 -9.78
C VAL A 310 6.48 -6.86 -10.86
N ALA A 311 6.02 -6.23 -11.95
CA ALA A 311 6.90 -5.75 -13.02
C ALA A 311 7.91 -4.72 -12.50
N ALA A 312 7.48 -3.83 -11.59
CA ALA A 312 8.34 -2.83 -10.97
C ALA A 312 9.45 -3.45 -10.11
N ILE A 313 9.13 -4.45 -9.28
CA ILE A 313 10.13 -5.17 -8.48
C ILE A 313 11.13 -5.89 -9.39
N HIS A 314 10.67 -6.57 -10.44
CA HIS A 314 11.56 -7.21 -11.41
C HIS A 314 12.44 -6.21 -12.16
N PHE A 315 11.91 -5.04 -12.52
CA PHE A 315 12.70 -3.98 -13.15
C PHE A 315 13.81 -3.49 -12.22
N VAL A 316 13.52 -3.25 -10.95
CA VAL A 316 14.52 -2.85 -9.95
C VAL A 316 15.58 -3.94 -9.78
N GLN A 317 15.18 -5.22 -9.68
CA GLN A 317 16.10 -6.35 -9.56
C GLN A 317 17.06 -6.47 -10.76
N ARG A 318 16.57 -6.24 -11.97
CA ARG A 318 17.39 -6.30 -13.20
C ARG A 318 18.28 -5.06 -13.36
N SER A 319 17.78 -3.88 -12.94
CA SER A 319 18.49 -2.62 -13.13
C SER A 319 19.64 -2.41 -12.16
N PHE A 320 19.56 -3.00 -10.96
CA PHE A 320 20.55 -2.82 -9.90
C PHE A 320 21.20 -4.17 -9.55
N GLY A 321 22.52 -4.19 -9.45
CA GLY A 321 23.24 -5.38 -8.98
C GLY A 321 22.85 -5.75 -7.54
N ALA A 322 23.13 -6.97 -7.11
CA ALA A 322 22.72 -7.52 -5.82
C ALA A 322 23.02 -6.60 -4.61
N ARG A 323 24.13 -5.85 -4.67
CA ARG A 323 24.55 -4.89 -3.62
C ARG A 323 23.70 -3.61 -3.57
N GLN A 324 23.04 -3.24 -4.67
CA GLN A 324 22.30 -1.97 -4.81
C GLN A 324 20.79 -2.17 -4.86
N GLN A 325 20.30 -3.41 -4.93
CA GLN A 325 18.88 -3.73 -5.00
C GLN A 325 18.08 -3.15 -3.83
N GLY A 326 18.65 -3.18 -2.61
CA GLY A 326 18.02 -2.57 -1.44
C GLY A 326 17.79 -1.07 -1.60
N GLN A 327 18.79 -0.34 -2.13
CA GLN A 327 18.66 1.09 -2.40
C GLN A 327 17.65 1.37 -3.51
N GLY A 328 17.63 0.54 -4.57
CA GLY A 328 16.63 0.63 -5.64
C GLY A 328 15.20 0.41 -5.13
N GLN A 329 14.99 -0.58 -4.27
CA GLN A 329 13.68 -0.84 -3.66
C GLN A 329 13.27 0.27 -2.67
N ALA A 330 14.21 0.81 -1.89
CA ALA A 330 13.95 1.93 -1.01
C ALA A 330 13.51 3.18 -1.79
N LEU A 331 14.16 3.48 -2.92
CA LEU A 331 13.76 4.58 -3.80
C LEU A 331 12.38 4.32 -4.43
N TYR A 332 12.09 3.08 -4.86
CA TYR A 332 10.76 2.69 -5.33
C TYR A 332 9.68 2.94 -4.27
N ALA A 333 9.91 2.53 -3.04
CA ALA A 333 8.98 2.74 -1.93
C ALA A 333 8.79 4.24 -1.62
N SER A 334 9.87 5.02 -1.61
CA SER A 334 9.83 6.46 -1.35
C SER A 334 9.06 7.21 -2.45
N LEU A 335 9.34 6.93 -3.72
CA LEU A 335 8.64 7.58 -4.83
C LEU A 335 7.18 7.13 -4.92
N SER A 336 6.87 5.89 -4.52
CA SER A 336 5.49 5.44 -4.35
C SER A 336 4.78 6.24 -3.25
N GLY A 337 5.44 6.52 -2.13
CA GLY A 337 4.91 7.35 -1.06
C GLY A 337 4.69 8.79 -1.49
N VAL A 338 5.68 9.41 -2.14
CA VAL A 338 5.58 10.79 -2.67
C VAL A 338 4.47 10.88 -3.71
N GLY A 339 4.43 9.96 -4.68
CA GLY A 339 3.39 9.93 -5.70
C GLY A 339 2.00 9.79 -5.09
N GLY A 340 1.83 8.88 -4.11
CA GLY A 340 0.57 8.70 -3.40
C GLY A 340 0.15 9.94 -2.61
N ALA A 341 1.08 10.60 -1.91
CA ALA A 341 0.82 11.83 -1.16
C ALA A 341 0.38 12.98 -2.08
N LEU A 342 1.13 13.20 -3.18
CA LEU A 342 0.73 14.19 -4.19
C LEU A 342 -0.61 13.82 -4.82
N GLY A 343 -0.88 12.52 -5.01
CA GLY A 343 -2.15 12.00 -5.48
C GLY A 343 -3.30 12.35 -4.56
N ALA A 344 -3.16 12.12 -3.25
CA ALA A 344 -4.17 12.46 -2.26
C ALA A 344 -4.39 13.98 -2.17
N LEU A 345 -3.32 14.77 -2.19
CA LEU A 345 -3.38 16.23 -2.13
C LEU A 345 -4.15 16.81 -3.33
N TYR A 346 -3.71 16.52 -4.57
CA TYR A 346 -4.40 17.09 -5.73
C TYR A 346 -5.86 16.64 -5.80
N SER A 347 -6.12 15.37 -5.43
CA SER A 347 -7.48 14.85 -5.40
C SER A 347 -8.36 15.65 -4.45
N GLY A 348 -7.86 15.97 -3.25
CA GLY A 348 -8.60 16.76 -2.26
C GLY A 348 -8.96 18.16 -2.77
N TYR A 349 -8.01 18.84 -3.39
CA TYR A 349 -8.24 20.18 -3.93
C TYR A 349 -9.12 20.17 -5.18
N CYS A 350 -8.97 19.18 -6.06
CA CYS A 350 -9.76 19.07 -7.28
C CYS A 350 -11.17 18.54 -7.04
N TRP A 351 -11.38 17.73 -5.99
CA TRP A 351 -12.65 17.05 -5.75
C TRP A 351 -13.86 18.00 -5.68
N THR A 352 -13.74 19.05 -4.87
CA THR A 352 -14.80 20.05 -4.71
C THR A 352 -14.83 21.03 -5.88
N ALA A 353 -13.66 21.41 -6.43
CA ALA A 353 -13.59 22.44 -7.47
C ALA A 353 -14.02 21.93 -8.86
N LEU A 354 -13.69 20.69 -9.20
CA LEU A 354 -13.88 20.12 -10.54
C LEU A 354 -14.83 18.92 -10.56
N GLY A 355 -15.09 18.32 -9.39
CA GLY A 355 -15.90 17.12 -9.25
C GLY A 355 -15.15 15.81 -9.52
N PRO A 356 -15.83 14.66 -9.24
CA PRO A 356 -15.22 13.33 -9.36
C PRO A 356 -14.73 13.00 -10.78
N ALA A 357 -15.53 13.28 -11.81
CA ALA A 357 -15.22 12.97 -13.20
C ALA A 357 -13.88 13.60 -13.66
N TRP A 358 -13.68 14.88 -13.38
CA TRP A 358 -12.45 15.58 -13.73
C TRP A 358 -11.26 15.15 -12.85
N THR A 359 -11.50 14.88 -11.56
CA THR A 359 -10.44 14.41 -10.66
C THR A 359 -9.90 13.06 -11.10
N PHE A 360 -10.76 12.11 -11.47
CA PHE A 360 -10.36 10.84 -12.08
C PHE A 360 -9.82 11.03 -13.52
N GLY A 361 -10.30 12.03 -14.27
CA GLY A 361 -9.75 12.41 -15.56
C GLY A 361 -8.28 12.81 -15.48
N LEU A 362 -7.90 13.62 -14.48
CA LEU A 362 -6.50 13.98 -14.20
C LEU A 362 -5.66 12.75 -13.81
N ALA A 363 -6.22 11.82 -13.04
CA ALA A 363 -5.57 10.54 -12.75
C ALA A 363 -5.31 9.72 -14.02
N SER A 364 -6.28 9.70 -14.94
CA SER A 364 -6.13 9.05 -16.26
C SER A 364 -5.01 9.69 -17.06
N LEU A 365 -4.93 11.00 -17.10
CA LEU A 365 -3.85 11.74 -17.78
C LEU A 365 -2.47 11.41 -17.18
N ALA A 366 -2.36 11.30 -15.87
CA ALA A 366 -1.11 10.91 -15.21
C ALA A 366 -0.69 9.47 -15.60
N ALA A 367 -1.64 8.53 -15.66
CA ALA A 367 -1.38 7.17 -16.13
C ALA A 367 -0.98 7.14 -17.61
N LEU A 368 -1.63 7.92 -18.48
CA LEU A 368 -1.26 8.07 -19.88
C LEU A 368 0.13 8.69 -20.04
N ALA A 369 0.49 9.69 -19.23
CA ALA A 369 1.84 10.25 -19.23
C ALA A 369 2.89 9.18 -18.88
N ALA A 370 2.60 8.32 -17.87
CA ALA A 370 3.47 7.19 -17.54
C ALA A 370 3.59 6.19 -18.70
N ALA A 371 2.48 5.89 -19.41
CA ALA A 371 2.49 5.05 -20.60
C ALA A 371 3.38 5.67 -21.71
N CYS A 372 3.23 6.96 -22.00
CA CYS A 372 4.04 7.67 -22.98
C CYS A 372 5.53 7.65 -22.63
N VAL A 373 5.89 7.96 -21.37
CA VAL A 373 7.29 7.91 -20.90
C VAL A 373 7.85 6.49 -21.06
N THR A 374 7.08 5.47 -20.70
CA THR A 374 7.47 4.06 -20.85
C THR A 374 7.67 3.68 -22.33
N ALA A 375 6.75 4.09 -23.21
CA ALA A 375 6.84 3.81 -24.62
C ALA A 375 8.10 4.42 -25.28
N ILE A 376 8.49 5.64 -24.86
CA ILE A 376 9.61 6.38 -25.45
C ILE A 376 10.95 5.98 -24.83
N ARG A 377 11.01 5.73 -23.52
CA ARG A 377 12.28 5.65 -22.77
C ARG A 377 12.68 4.27 -22.29
N LEU A 378 11.72 3.36 -22.08
CA LEU A 378 12.04 1.99 -21.70
C LEU A 378 12.28 1.16 -22.95
N LYS A 379 13.46 0.51 -23.01
CA LYS A 379 13.79 -0.41 -24.11
C LYS A 379 13.01 -1.72 -23.93
N GLU A 380 12.69 -2.33 -25.05
CA GLU A 380 12.10 -3.67 -25.06
C GLU A 380 13.23 -4.68 -24.82
N GLU A 381 13.28 -5.22 -23.64
CA GLU A 381 14.14 -6.35 -23.32
C GLU A 381 13.30 -7.62 -23.54
N ARG A 382 13.75 -8.52 -24.40
CA ARG A 382 13.09 -9.82 -24.60
C ARG A 382 13.14 -10.61 -23.29
N PRO A 383 12.07 -11.35 -22.95
CA PRO A 383 12.02 -12.17 -21.75
C PRO A 383 13.14 -13.21 -21.69
#